data_8220cecbe1f6e1c9f2e2d69339c29751
#
_entry.id   8220cecbe1f6e1c9f2e2d69339c29751
#
_cell.length_a   1.000
_cell.length_b   1.000
_cell.length_c   1.000
_cell.angle_alpha   90.00
_cell.angle_beta   90.00
_cell.angle_gamma   90.00
#
_symmetry.space_group_name_H-M   'P 1'
#
loop_
_entity.id
_entity.type
_entity.pdbx_description
1 polymer ?
#
loop_
_entity_poly.entity_id
_entity_poly.type
_entity_poly.pdbx_seq_one_letter_code
_entity_poly.pdbx_strand_id
1 'polypeptide(L)'
;MRDLIAGLIALGLFVFALGLASTLRFHRRARQRERDELSAAGRSVLAEIPTRDGLELFVADDAYFFWQNTTIAKDRIGLVRVLINGTPLASYSAQRFAADDPGDSGSFTDRPEGIAHDRWDVLIRADADTLVECGSVRERVSQALARRVFDAVRDDMEHRDSQAQTGNSPA
;
A
#
# COMPACT_ATOMS: atom_id res chain seq x y z
N MET A 1 44.85 19.97 28.65
CA MET A 1 43.59 20.67 28.27
C MET A 1 43.00 20.15 26.97
N ARG A 2 43.78 19.94 25.89
CA ARG A 2 43.28 19.42 24.60
C ARG A 2 42.59 18.05 24.74
N ASP A 3 43.17 17.14 25.51
CA ASP A 3 42.64 15.77 25.68
C ASP A 3 41.32 15.74 26.50
N LEU A 4 41.17 16.69 27.42
CA LEU A 4 39.94 16.85 28.20
C LEU A 4 38.78 17.35 27.33
N ILE A 5 39.05 18.27 26.42
CA ILE A 5 38.06 18.79 25.45
C ILE A 5 37.68 17.69 24.47
N ALA A 6 38.64 16.93 23.93
CA ALA A 6 38.39 15.80 23.05
C ALA A 6 37.53 14.72 23.73
N GLY A 7 37.81 14.40 25.00
CA GLY A 7 37.01 13.46 25.77
C GLY A 7 35.56 13.90 25.99
N LEU A 8 35.35 15.20 26.27
CA LEU A 8 33.99 15.75 26.43
C LEU A 8 33.19 15.72 25.12
N ILE A 9 33.84 16.03 24.00
CA ILE A 9 33.19 15.94 22.67
C ILE A 9 32.83 14.49 22.35
N ALA A 10 33.74 13.55 22.58
CA ALA A 10 33.47 12.13 22.33
C ALA A 10 32.31 11.60 23.20
N LEU A 11 32.27 11.99 24.47
CA LEU A 11 31.17 11.62 25.38
C LEU A 11 29.85 12.22 24.92
N GLY A 12 29.83 13.48 24.48
CA GLY A 12 28.65 14.14 23.95
C GLY A 12 28.08 13.45 22.71
N LEU A 13 28.96 13.08 21.76
CA LEU A 13 28.59 12.34 20.56
C LEU A 13 28.05 10.94 20.90
N PHE A 14 28.67 10.28 21.88
CA PHE A 14 28.23 8.96 22.32
C PHE A 14 26.82 9.00 22.95
N VAL A 15 26.55 9.95 23.83
CA VAL A 15 25.23 10.15 24.43
C VAL A 15 24.19 10.51 23.37
N PHE A 16 24.54 11.35 22.41
CA PHE A 16 23.68 11.70 21.28
C PHE A 16 23.36 10.48 20.42
N ALA A 17 24.35 9.65 20.09
CA ALA A 17 24.15 8.42 19.33
C ALA A 17 23.24 7.41 20.07
N LEU A 18 23.42 7.28 21.39
CA LEU A 18 22.53 6.44 22.22
C LEU A 18 21.09 6.97 22.23
N GLY A 19 20.91 8.29 22.29
CA GLY A 19 19.58 8.93 22.22
C GLY A 19 18.88 8.62 20.88
N LEU A 20 19.60 8.77 19.76
CA LEU A 20 19.07 8.42 18.44
C LEU A 20 18.72 6.92 18.32
N ALA A 21 19.59 6.05 18.80
CA ALA A 21 19.34 4.61 18.77
C ALA A 21 18.13 4.23 19.63
N SER A 22 17.91 4.89 20.75
CA SER A 22 16.77 4.67 21.63
C SER A 22 15.44 5.08 20.96
N THR A 23 15.40 6.26 20.35
CA THR A 23 14.22 6.77 19.62
C THR A 23 13.85 5.85 18.46
N LEU A 24 14.83 5.41 17.66
CA LEU A 24 14.60 4.47 16.56
C LEU A 24 14.06 3.12 17.05
N ARG A 25 14.57 2.60 18.17
CA ARG A 25 14.08 1.36 18.77
C ARG A 25 12.64 1.51 19.28
N PHE A 26 12.32 2.65 19.89
CA PHE A 26 10.96 2.92 20.37
C PHE A 26 9.95 2.95 19.23
N HIS A 27 10.24 3.68 18.14
CA HIS A 27 9.38 3.72 16.97
C HIS A 27 9.24 2.36 16.27
N ARG A 28 10.32 1.58 16.20
CA ARG A 28 10.24 0.21 15.65
C ARG A 28 9.34 -0.70 16.49
N ARG A 29 9.46 -0.62 17.83
CA ARG A 29 8.62 -1.42 18.74
C ARG A 29 7.15 -1.01 18.69
N ALA A 30 6.85 0.28 18.59
CA ALA A 30 5.48 0.76 18.44
C ALA A 30 4.83 0.21 17.16
N ARG A 31 5.52 0.29 16.01
CA ARG A 31 5.06 -0.27 14.74
C ARG A 31 4.90 -1.80 14.78
N GLN A 32 5.82 -2.49 15.46
CA GLN A 32 5.72 -3.94 15.57
C GLN A 32 4.47 -4.34 16.36
N ARG A 33 4.17 -3.65 17.46
CA ARG A 33 2.95 -3.90 18.25
C ARG A 33 1.69 -3.66 17.43
N GLU A 34 1.63 -2.57 16.67
CA GLU A 34 0.50 -2.27 15.78
C GLU A 34 0.28 -3.38 14.75
N ARG A 35 1.35 -3.90 14.13
CA ARG A 35 1.27 -5.05 13.22
C ARG A 35 0.83 -6.32 13.94
N ASP A 36 1.35 -6.58 15.13
CA ASP A 36 1.02 -7.76 15.93
C ASP A 36 -0.46 -7.70 16.36
N GLU A 37 -0.97 -6.52 16.72
CA GLU A 37 -2.39 -6.28 17.03
C GLU A 37 -3.29 -6.49 15.82
N LEU A 38 -2.90 -5.97 14.65
CA LEU A 38 -3.62 -6.21 13.40
C LEU A 38 -3.63 -7.69 13.05
N SER A 39 -2.48 -8.37 13.15
CA SER A 39 -2.37 -9.80 12.88
C SER A 39 -3.21 -10.63 13.86
N ALA A 40 -3.23 -10.27 15.14
CA ALA A 40 -4.08 -10.92 16.14
C ALA A 40 -5.58 -10.71 15.88
N ALA A 41 -5.94 -9.60 15.21
CA ALA A 41 -7.30 -9.33 14.74
C ALA A 41 -7.64 -9.99 13.39
N GLY A 42 -6.77 -10.88 12.87
CA GLY A 42 -6.97 -11.53 11.57
C GLY A 42 -6.73 -10.62 10.37
N ARG A 43 -6.05 -9.48 10.57
CA ARG A 43 -5.74 -8.51 9.52
C ARG A 43 -4.31 -8.60 9.06
N SER A 44 -4.09 -8.49 7.76
CA SER A 44 -2.77 -8.48 7.12
C SER A 44 -2.44 -7.09 6.58
N VAL A 45 -1.24 -6.58 6.88
CA VAL A 45 -0.74 -5.33 6.31
C VAL A 45 -0.19 -5.62 4.92
N LEU A 46 -0.84 -5.07 3.89
CA LEU A 46 -0.46 -5.24 2.48
C LEU A 46 0.57 -4.21 2.04
N ALA A 47 0.36 -2.94 2.41
CA ALA A 47 1.28 -1.86 2.09
C ALA A 47 1.36 -0.82 3.21
N GLU A 48 2.53 -0.21 3.39
CA GLU A 48 2.77 0.95 4.25
C GLU A 48 3.06 2.14 3.36
N ILE A 49 2.13 3.07 3.30
CA ILE A 49 2.17 4.20 2.37
C ILE A 49 2.57 5.45 3.13
N PRO A 50 3.70 6.09 2.79
CA PRO A 50 4.11 7.33 3.42
C PRO A 50 3.20 8.48 2.96
N THR A 51 2.58 9.15 3.92
CA THR A 51 1.78 10.35 3.73
C THR A 51 2.48 11.56 4.34
N ARG A 52 1.88 12.75 4.22
CA ARG A 52 2.42 13.97 4.87
C ARG A 52 2.39 13.88 6.39
N ASP A 53 1.39 13.18 6.93
CA ASP A 53 1.13 13.09 8.37
C ASP A 53 1.75 11.84 9.01
N GLY A 54 2.39 10.98 8.20
CA GLY A 54 3.04 9.76 8.71
C GLY A 54 3.02 8.59 7.73
N LEU A 55 2.78 7.40 8.27
CA LEU A 55 2.61 6.17 7.51
C LEU A 55 1.17 5.70 7.65
N GLU A 56 0.49 5.55 6.53
CA GLU A 56 -0.83 4.94 6.45
C GLU A 56 -0.71 3.47 6.05
N LEU A 57 -1.52 2.62 6.64
CA LEU A 57 -1.53 1.19 6.38
C LEU A 57 -2.67 0.82 5.44
N PHE A 58 -2.35 0.17 4.33
CA PHE A 58 -3.35 -0.54 3.54
C PHE A 58 -3.43 -1.97 4.05
N VAL A 59 -4.56 -2.33 4.61
CA VAL A 59 -4.76 -3.57 5.38
C VAL A 59 -5.89 -4.39 4.76
N ALA A 60 -5.83 -5.71 4.90
CA ALA A 60 -6.91 -6.61 4.50
C ALA A 60 -7.22 -7.64 5.59
N ASP A 61 -8.47 -8.03 5.68
CA ASP A 61 -8.91 -9.27 6.31
C ASP A 61 -9.57 -10.19 5.25
N ASP A 62 -10.30 -11.20 5.67
CA ASP A 62 -10.94 -12.15 4.74
C ASP A 62 -12.03 -11.51 3.87
N ALA A 63 -12.71 -10.47 4.37
CA ALA A 63 -13.90 -9.88 3.73
C ALA A 63 -13.69 -8.44 3.24
N TYR A 64 -12.71 -7.72 3.80
CA TYR A 64 -12.56 -6.28 3.58
C TYR A 64 -11.12 -5.88 3.32
N PHE A 65 -10.97 -4.78 2.53
CA PHE A 65 -9.78 -3.94 2.55
C PHE A 65 -10.06 -2.70 3.39
N PHE A 66 -9.02 -2.20 4.06
CA PHE A 66 -9.10 -1.00 4.91
C PHE A 66 -8.06 0.01 4.44
N TRP A 67 -8.53 1.23 4.20
CA TRP A 67 -7.69 2.36 3.84
C TRP A 67 -8.15 3.60 4.60
N GLN A 68 -7.28 4.14 5.45
CA GLN A 68 -7.64 5.25 6.34
C GLN A 68 -8.95 4.94 7.11
N ASN A 69 -9.97 5.75 6.94
CA ASN A 69 -11.28 5.56 7.58
C ASN A 69 -12.28 4.81 6.67
N THR A 70 -11.84 4.30 5.53
CA THR A 70 -12.71 3.62 4.56
C THR A 70 -12.56 2.11 4.66
N THR A 71 -13.70 1.42 4.71
CA THR A 71 -13.79 -0.03 4.63
C THR A 71 -14.37 -0.39 3.26
N ILE A 72 -13.67 -1.22 2.51
CA ILE A 72 -14.02 -1.62 1.15
C ILE A 72 -14.37 -3.10 1.17
N ALA A 73 -15.63 -3.42 0.93
CA ALA A 73 -16.07 -4.81 0.87
C ALA A 73 -15.54 -5.48 -0.41
N LYS A 74 -14.78 -6.56 -0.24
CA LYS A 74 -14.08 -7.25 -1.33
C LYS A 74 -15.03 -7.83 -2.38
N ASP A 75 -16.20 -8.30 -1.96
CA ASP A 75 -17.24 -8.82 -2.84
C ASP A 75 -17.92 -7.75 -3.70
N ARG A 76 -17.76 -6.48 -3.35
CA ARG A 76 -18.32 -5.32 -4.06
C ARG A 76 -17.35 -4.69 -5.04
N ILE A 77 -16.08 -5.08 -5.02
CA ILE A 77 -15.08 -4.50 -5.91
C ILE A 77 -15.37 -4.96 -7.34
N GLY A 78 -15.63 -3.98 -8.21
CA GLY A 78 -15.85 -4.21 -9.63
C GLY A 78 -14.63 -3.88 -10.49
N LEU A 79 -13.80 -2.93 -10.05
CA LEU A 79 -12.67 -2.43 -10.81
C LEU A 79 -11.54 -2.01 -9.88
N VAL A 80 -10.30 -2.34 -10.25
CA VAL A 80 -9.09 -1.73 -9.69
C VAL A 80 -8.24 -1.16 -10.82
N ARG A 81 -7.69 0.05 -10.62
CA ARG A 81 -6.93 0.76 -11.66
C ARG A 81 -5.75 1.50 -11.07
N VAL A 82 -4.58 1.38 -11.70
CA VAL A 82 -3.41 2.20 -11.39
C VAL A 82 -3.45 3.47 -12.22
N LEU A 83 -3.24 4.59 -11.57
CA LEU A 83 -3.21 5.91 -12.19
C LEU A 83 -1.82 6.54 -12.04
N ILE A 84 -1.32 7.16 -13.10
CA ILE A 84 -0.16 8.05 -13.07
C ILE A 84 -0.65 9.46 -13.42
N ASN A 85 -0.50 10.40 -12.50
CA ASN A 85 -1.00 11.76 -12.69
C ASN A 85 -2.47 11.80 -13.13
N GLY A 86 -3.28 10.86 -12.61
CA GLY A 86 -4.69 10.71 -12.97
C GLY A 86 -4.96 9.96 -14.27
N THR A 87 -3.92 9.60 -15.05
CA THR A 87 -4.07 8.82 -16.29
C THR A 87 -3.98 7.33 -16.00
N PRO A 88 -4.92 6.50 -16.48
CA PRO A 88 -4.86 5.05 -16.31
C PRO A 88 -3.63 4.43 -16.96
N LEU A 89 -2.90 3.59 -16.20
CA LEU A 89 -1.79 2.79 -16.68
C LEU A 89 -2.15 1.31 -16.80
N ALA A 90 -2.84 0.78 -15.80
CA ALA A 90 -3.27 -0.61 -15.76
C ALA A 90 -4.63 -0.68 -15.08
N SER A 91 -5.47 -1.61 -15.51
CA SER A 91 -6.79 -1.84 -14.92
C SER A 91 -7.13 -3.33 -14.91
N TYR A 92 -7.92 -3.73 -13.93
CA TYR A 92 -8.56 -5.04 -13.86
C TYR A 92 -10.01 -4.87 -13.45
N SER A 93 -10.93 -5.46 -14.22
CA SER A 93 -12.36 -5.46 -13.96
C SER A 93 -12.82 -6.88 -13.68
N ALA A 94 -13.61 -7.06 -12.60
CA ALA A 94 -14.23 -8.35 -12.33
C ALA A 94 -15.18 -8.71 -13.48
N GLN A 95 -15.23 -9.99 -13.85
CA GLN A 95 -16.01 -10.47 -15.00
C GLN A 95 -17.48 -10.08 -14.94
N ARG A 96 -18.05 -10.03 -13.73
CA ARG A 96 -19.44 -9.62 -13.47
C ARG A 96 -19.72 -8.14 -13.77
N PHE A 97 -18.69 -7.30 -13.90
CA PHE A 97 -18.77 -5.87 -14.16
C PHE A 97 -18.07 -5.45 -15.47
N ALA A 98 -17.50 -6.41 -16.21
CA ALA A 98 -16.70 -6.12 -17.42
C ALA A 98 -17.50 -5.42 -18.53
N ALA A 99 -18.84 -5.44 -18.49
CA ALA A 99 -19.68 -4.78 -19.47
C ALA A 99 -19.72 -3.24 -19.32
N ASP A 100 -19.38 -2.72 -18.14
CA ASP A 100 -19.55 -1.28 -17.83
C ASP A 100 -18.26 -0.48 -18.01
N ASP A 101 -17.11 -1.10 -18.24
CA ASP A 101 -15.85 -0.40 -18.45
C ASP A 101 -15.03 -1.00 -19.61
N PRO A 102 -15.03 -0.36 -20.80
CA PRO A 102 -14.18 -0.76 -21.93
C PRO A 102 -12.70 -0.46 -21.71
N GLY A 103 -12.27 -0.25 -20.46
CA GLY A 103 -10.89 0.04 -20.11
C GLY A 103 -9.99 -1.17 -20.35
N ASP A 104 -8.93 -0.92 -21.09
CA ASP A 104 -7.87 -1.86 -21.43
C ASP A 104 -7.41 -2.65 -20.19
N SER A 105 -7.60 -3.97 -20.22
CA SER A 105 -7.08 -4.90 -19.20
C SER A 105 -5.57 -5.06 -19.33
N GLY A 106 -4.87 -3.92 -19.24
CA GLY A 106 -3.43 -3.85 -19.33
C GLY A 106 -2.77 -4.48 -18.12
N SER A 107 -1.82 -5.35 -18.36
CA SER A 107 -0.87 -5.81 -17.36
C SER A 107 -0.04 -4.63 -16.83
N PHE A 108 0.22 -4.59 -15.53
CA PHE A 108 1.12 -3.59 -14.97
C PHE A 108 2.52 -3.77 -15.56
N THR A 109 2.99 -2.76 -16.30
CA THR A 109 4.35 -2.73 -16.85
C THR A 109 5.16 -1.71 -16.05
N ASP A 110 6.31 -2.14 -15.50
CA ASP A 110 7.21 -1.22 -14.83
C ASP A 110 7.69 -0.15 -15.81
N ARG A 111 7.53 1.10 -15.41
CA ARG A 111 7.99 2.24 -16.18
C ARG A 111 9.43 2.58 -15.78
N PRO A 112 10.33 2.87 -16.72
CA PRO A 112 11.67 3.35 -16.39
C PRO A 112 11.59 4.67 -15.60
N GLU A 113 12.54 4.89 -14.68
CA GLU A 113 12.59 6.13 -13.89
C GLU A 113 12.65 7.34 -14.80
N GLY A 114 11.68 8.23 -14.64
CA GLY A 114 11.64 9.53 -15.29
C GLY A 114 12.24 10.63 -14.41
N ILE A 115 12.45 11.80 -14.99
CA ILE A 115 12.93 13.01 -14.29
C ILE A 115 11.78 13.72 -13.56
N ALA A 116 10.52 13.38 -13.90
CA ALA A 116 9.32 13.98 -13.34
C ALA A 116 8.90 13.25 -12.05
N HIS A 117 8.40 14.01 -11.07
CA HIS A 117 7.78 13.46 -9.87
C HIS A 117 6.35 12.99 -10.19
N ASP A 118 6.24 11.83 -10.82
CA ASP A 118 4.94 11.26 -11.13
C ASP A 118 4.19 10.86 -9.84
N ARG A 119 2.92 11.24 -9.75
CA ARG A 119 2.03 10.84 -8.68
C ARG A 119 1.40 9.51 -9.05
N TRP A 120 1.55 8.53 -8.16
CA TRP A 120 1.00 7.20 -8.31
C TRP A 120 -0.17 7.00 -7.37
N ASP A 121 -1.30 6.60 -7.93
CA ASP A 121 -2.52 6.34 -7.18
C ASP A 121 -3.12 5.00 -7.62
N VAL A 122 -3.89 4.37 -6.73
CA VAL A 122 -4.70 3.20 -7.07
C VAL A 122 -6.16 3.53 -6.80
N LEU A 123 -6.98 3.47 -7.84
CA LEU A 123 -8.42 3.61 -7.76
C LEU A 123 -9.05 2.24 -7.56
N ILE A 124 -9.82 2.08 -6.50
CA ILE A 124 -10.61 0.89 -6.21
C ILE A 124 -12.07 1.31 -6.28
N ARG A 125 -12.82 0.73 -7.23
CA ARG A 125 -14.25 0.96 -7.39
C ARG A 125 -15.03 -0.20 -6.80
N ALA A 126 -15.81 0.11 -5.78
CA ALA A 126 -16.79 -0.75 -5.15
C ALA A 126 -18.15 -0.04 -5.18
N ASP A 127 -18.85 0.04 -4.05
CA ASP A 127 -20.06 0.87 -3.93
C ASP A 127 -19.74 2.36 -4.06
N ALA A 128 -18.50 2.75 -3.72
CA ALA A 128 -17.95 4.08 -3.92
C ALA A 128 -16.49 3.97 -4.41
N ASP A 129 -16.03 5.00 -5.10
CA ASP A 129 -14.66 5.11 -5.57
C ASP A 129 -13.75 5.46 -4.38
N THR A 130 -12.72 4.63 -4.14
CA THR A 130 -11.68 4.87 -3.13
C THR A 130 -10.34 5.06 -3.82
N LEU A 131 -9.70 6.18 -3.55
CA LEU A 131 -8.37 6.49 -4.08
C LEU A 131 -7.31 6.23 -3.02
N VAL A 132 -6.41 5.29 -3.31
CA VAL A 132 -5.23 5.01 -2.50
C VAL A 132 -4.05 5.81 -3.06
N GLU A 133 -3.67 6.88 -2.37
CA GLU A 133 -2.59 7.77 -2.80
C GLU A 133 -1.23 7.18 -2.42
N CYS A 134 -0.53 6.58 -3.40
CA CYS A 134 0.78 5.95 -3.20
C CYS A 134 1.95 6.97 -3.23
N GLY A 135 1.64 8.22 -3.55
CA GLY A 135 2.54 9.36 -3.42
C GLY A 135 3.40 9.66 -4.64
N SER A 136 4.27 10.67 -4.47
CA SER A 136 5.19 11.16 -5.52
C SER A 136 6.60 11.43 -5.00
N VAL A 137 6.91 11.04 -3.74
CA VAL A 137 8.17 11.44 -3.06
C VAL A 137 9.39 10.73 -3.67
N ARG A 138 9.22 9.48 -4.09
CA ARG A 138 10.24 8.70 -4.80
C ARG A 138 9.53 7.80 -5.80
N GLU A 139 9.71 8.03 -7.06
CA GLU A 139 9.02 7.34 -8.15
C GLU A 139 9.03 5.81 -7.99
N ARG A 140 10.20 5.19 -7.79
CA ARG A 140 10.30 3.74 -7.57
C ARG A 140 9.53 3.24 -6.35
N VAL A 141 9.54 3.98 -5.26
CA VAL A 141 8.83 3.58 -4.03
C VAL A 141 7.34 3.69 -4.25
N SER A 142 6.87 4.81 -4.83
CA SER A 142 5.47 5.05 -5.13
C SER A 142 4.92 4.05 -6.14
N GLN A 143 5.68 3.76 -7.20
CA GLN A 143 5.37 2.71 -8.17
C GLN A 143 5.26 1.33 -7.53
N ALA A 144 6.24 0.95 -6.69
CA ALA A 144 6.23 -0.34 -6.00
C ALA A 144 5.07 -0.48 -5.02
N LEU A 145 4.67 0.61 -4.35
CA LEU A 145 3.51 0.64 -3.48
C LEU A 145 2.21 0.52 -4.26
N ALA A 146 2.04 1.29 -5.35
CA ALA A 146 0.88 1.21 -6.22
C ALA A 146 0.73 -0.20 -6.81
N ARG A 147 1.83 -0.80 -7.27
CA ARG A 147 1.86 -2.18 -7.74
C ARG A 147 1.39 -3.16 -6.66
N ARG A 148 1.93 -3.06 -5.45
CA ARG A 148 1.58 -3.96 -4.35
C ARG A 148 0.10 -3.87 -3.98
N VAL A 149 -0.47 -2.66 -3.93
CA VAL A 149 -1.90 -2.46 -3.68
C VAL A 149 -2.73 -3.03 -4.82
N PHE A 150 -2.37 -2.69 -6.06
CA PHE A 150 -3.07 -3.18 -7.26
C PHE A 150 -3.06 -4.70 -7.35
N ASP A 151 -1.89 -5.34 -7.21
CA ASP A 151 -1.76 -6.79 -7.29
C ASP A 151 -2.57 -7.48 -6.20
N ALA A 152 -2.53 -6.97 -4.96
CA ALA A 152 -3.30 -7.55 -3.85
C ALA A 152 -4.81 -7.51 -4.09
N VAL A 153 -5.33 -6.40 -4.63
CA VAL A 153 -6.75 -6.26 -4.95
C VAL A 153 -7.13 -7.11 -6.16
N ARG A 154 -6.33 -7.09 -7.22
CA ARG A 154 -6.53 -7.90 -8.42
C ARG A 154 -6.55 -9.39 -8.10
N ASP A 155 -5.56 -9.88 -7.36
CA ASP A 155 -5.43 -11.31 -7.04
C ASP A 155 -6.63 -11.80 -6.22
N ASP A 156 -7.15 -10.97 -5.29
CA ASP A 156 -8.38 -11.27 -4.56
C ASP A 156 -9.61 -11.33 -5.50
N MET A 157 -9.71 -10.39 -6.45
CA MET A 157 -10.79 -10.37 -7.45
C MET A 157 -10.73 -11.61 -8.37
N GLU A 158 -9.54 -11.95 -8.89
CA GLU A 158 -9.33 -13.14 -9.72
C GLU A 158 -9.69 -14.44 -8.99
N HIS A 159 -9.29 -14.53 -7.71
CA HIS A 159 -9.62 -15.69 -6.90
C HIS A 159 -11.14 -15.85 -6.71
N ARG A 160 -11.86 -14.78 -6.47
CA ARG A 160 -13.33 -14.77 -6.33
C ARG A 160 -14.03 -15.09 -7.64
N ASP A 161 -13.58 -14.54 -8.75
CA ASP A 161 -14.12 -14.85 -10.08
C ASP A 161 -13.95 -16.35 -10.41
N SER A 162 -12.79 -16.92 -10.08
CA SER A 162 -12.52 -18.34 -10.27
C SER A 162 -13.40 -19.25 -9.40
N GLN A 163 -13.66 -18.87 -8.15
CA GLN A 163 -14.57 -19.60 -7.25
C GLN A 163 -16.01 -19.57 -7.74
N ALA A 164 -16.47 -18.42 -8.24
CA ALA A 164 -17.81 -18.26 -8.78
C ALA A 164 -18.05 -19.15 -10.01
N GLN A 165 -17.04 -19.32 -10.88
CA GLN A 165 -17.11 -20.21 -12.04
C GLN A 165 -17.18 -21.69 -11.63
N THR A 166 -16.39 -22.10 -10.64
CA THR A 166 -16.35 -23.50 -10.17
C THR A 166 -17.67 -23.89 -9.49
N GLY A 167 -18.32 -22.97 -8.76
CA GLY A 167 -19.59 -23.20 -8.08
C GLY A 167 -20.81 -23.27 -9.01
N ASN A 168 -20.67 -22.80 -10.26
CA ASN A 168 -21.77 -22.74 -11.24
C ASN A 168 -21.69 -23.85 -12.32
N SER A 169 -20.83 -24.88 -12.14
CA SER A 169 -20.77 -26.03 -13.05
C SER A 169 -21.92 -26.99 -12.73
N PRO A 170 -22.94 -27.13 -13.61
CA PRO A 170 -24.04 -28.07 -13.37
C PRO A 170 -23.53 -29.51 -13.40
N ALA A 171 -23.90 -30.29 -12.38
CA ALA A 171 -23.65 -31.72 -12.30
C ALA A 171 -24.50 -32.49 -13.32
#